data_538a4cc357261e07102fa223f090d7a6
#
_entry.id   538a4cc357261e07102fa223f090d7a6
#
_cell.length_a   1.000
_cell.length_b   1.000
_cell.length_c   1.000
_cell.angle_alpha   90.00
_cell.angle_beta   90.00
_cell.angle_gamma   90.00
#
_symmetry.space_group_name_H-M   'P 1'
#
loop_
_entity.id
_entity.type
_entity.pdbx_description
1 polymer ?
#
loop_
_entity_poly.entity_id
_entity_poly.type
_entity_poly.pdbx_seq_one_letter_code
_entity_poly.pdbx_strand_id
1 'polypeptide(L)'
;DVQASGEQSVTVEDSMGAVHASKGTNQPASAHLKSEVAIVAGMAKATFPENQKMWRALQDDYRLIRDKIEAVLPELFSDYNKKINQPGGFRLFNSAAARKWNTKTGKARFISKPLQLLQLPTGQLRLMTIRSHDQYNTTVYGMNDRYRGIFGTRRVILMNSKDMESLGIEHGQEVVIQSHMEDGRKRQVSGFHAVRYNIPQGCAASYFPETNELIAVEYCADRSFTPISKLIPVTVHKSTD
;
A
#
# COMPACT_ATOMS: atom_id res chain seq x y z
N ASP A 1 10.86 -19.72 -9.71
CA ASP A 1 11.41 -18.57 -10.41
C ASP A 1 12.07 -18.99 -11.70
N VAL A 2 11.59 -18.50 -12.84
CA VAL A 2 12.13 -18.82 -14.17
C VAL A 2 13.51 -18.20 -14.46
N GLN A 3 13.95 -17.29 -13.63
CA GLN A 3 15.21 -16.55 -13.80
C GLN A 3 16.36 -17.11 -12.93
N ALA A 4 16.05 -18.02 -12.04
CA ALA A 4 17.04 -18.63 -11.16
C ALA A 4 17.53 -19.96 -11.70
N SER A 5 18.76 -20.35 -11.33
CA SER A 5 19.31 -21.67 -11.63
C SER A 5 18.84 -22.68 -10.58
N GLY A 6 18.01 -23.63 -11.01
CA GLY A 6 17.49 -24.67 -10.14
C GLY A 6 16.34 -24.22 -9.24
N GLU A 7 16.02 -25.06 -8.26
CA GLU A 7 14.91 -24.81 -7.34
C GLU A 7 15.29 -23.75 -6.29
N GLN A 8 14.53 -22.67 -6.23
CA GLN A 8 14.72 -21.56 -5.30
C GLN A 8 13.57 -21.46 -4.31
N SER A 9 13.83 -20.99 -3.10
CA SER A 9 12.83 -20.60 -2.15
C SER A 9 13.05 -19.14 -1.73
N VAL A 10 11.95 -18.39 -1.63
CA VAL A 10 11.91 -17.11 -0.94
C VAL A 10 11.58 -17.33 0.54
N THR A 11 11.73 -16.33 1.35
CA THR A 11 11.25 -16.34 2.73
C THR A 11 10.04 -15.45 2.89
N VAL A 12 9.11 -15.89 3.70
CA VAL A 12 7.93 -15.13 4.10
C VAL A 12 7.90 -15.00 5.62
N GLU A 13 7.46 -13.85 6.09
CA GLU A 13 7.16 -13.59 7.49
C GLU A 13 5.64 -13.49 7.64
N ASP A 14 5.07 -14.27 8.54
CA ASP A 14 3.66 -14.13 8.88
C ASP A 14 3.39 -13.01 9.89
N SER A 15 2.12 -12.71 10.14
CA SER A 15 1.71 -11.66 11.08
C SER A 15 2.11 -11.92 12.53
N MET A 16 2.60 -13.12 12.84
CA MET A 16 3.08 -13.53 14.16
C MET A 16 4.61 -13.51 14.26
N GLY A 17 5.31 -13.02 13.22
CA GLY A 17 6.77 -12.97 13.15
C GLY A 17 7.43 -14.32 12.93
N ALA A 18 6.71 -15.31 12.42
CA ALA A 18 7.31 -16.57 12.00
C ALA A 18 7.85 -16.46 10.57
N VAL A 19 9.13 -16.76 10.41
CA VAL A 19 9.86 -16.70 9.13
C VAL A 19 10.11 -18.13 8.66
N HIS A 20 9.68 -18.45 7.45
CA HIS A 20 9.86 -19.76 6.85
C HIS A 20 10.05 -19.70 5.33
N ALA A 21 10.52 -20.79 4.74
CA ALA A 21 10.69 -20.91 3.29
C ALA A 21 9.32 -21.00 2.60
N SER A 22 9.22 -20.36 1.44
CA SER A 22 8.08 -20.47 0.53
C SER A 22 8.57 -20.76 -0.89
N LYS A 23 7.87 -21.62 -1.59
CA LYS A 23 8.16 -22.00 -2.97
C LYS A 23 6.96 -21.81 -3.84
N GLY A 24 7.15 -21.26 -5.02
CA GLY A 24 6.13 -21.23 -6.06
C GLY A 24 5.89 -22.64 -6.64
N THR A 25 4.63 -22.98 -6.87
CA THR A 25 4.21 -24.26 -7.43
C THR A 25 3.64 -24.14 -8.84
N ASN A 26 3.20 -22.96 -9.22
CA ASN A 26 2.58 -22.70 -10.51
C ASN A 26 3.63 -22.33 -11.57
N GLN A 27 3.35 -22.75 -12.80
CA GLN A 27 4.12 -22.27 -13.94
C GLN A 27 3.81 -20.79 -14.18
N PRO A 28 4.82 -19.94 -14.47
CA PRO A 28 4.57 -18.55 -14.85
C PRO A 28 3.68 -18.47 -16.08
N ALA A 29 2.80 -17.47 -16.11
CA ALA A 29 1.89 -17.24 -17.24
C ALA A 29 2.64 -16.87 -18.54
N SER A 30 3.90 -16.45 -18.47
CA SER A 30 4.75 -16.14 -19.62
C SER A 30 6.22 -16.32 -19.26
N ALA A 31 7.03 -16.76 -20.21
CA ALA A 31 8.49 -16.83 -20.11
C ALA A 31 9.15 -15.43 -20.00
N HIS A 32 8.42 -14.36 -20.31
CA HIS A 32 8.90 -12.98 -20.16
C HIS A 32 8.74 -12.41 -18.73
N LEU A 33 7.96 -13.09 -17.88
CA LEU A 33 7.83 -12.70 -16.48
C LEU A 33 9.15 -12.92 -15.74
N LYS A 34 9.52 -11.93 -14.96
CA LYS A 34 10.72 -11.97 -14.12
C LYS A 34 10.32 -12.00 -12.65
N SER A 35 11.11 -12.67 -11.83
CA SER A 35 10.99 -12.55 -10.38
C SER A 35 11.37 -11.15 -9.92
N GLU A 36 10.88 -10.74 -8.75
CA GLU A 36 11.30 -9.49 -8.10
C GLU A 36 12.82 -9.44 -7.91
N VAL A 37 13.42 -10.54 -7.50
CA VAL A 37 14.88 -10.64 -7.36
C VAL A 37 15.59 -10.41 -8.70
N ALA A 38 15.12 -11.01 -9.79
CA ALA A 38 15.69 -10.81 -11.12
C ALA A 38 15.54 -9.37 -11.62
N ILE A 39 14.42 -8.72 -11.31
CA ILE A 39 14.17 -7.31 -11.65
C ILE A 39 15.17 -6.41 -10.89
N VAL A 40 15.24 -6.55 -9.57
CA VAL A 40 16.13 -5.75 -8.72
C VAL A 40 17.60 -5.98 -9.09
N ALA A 41 18.02 -7.24 -9.26
CA ALA A 41 19.38 -7.56 -9.69
C ALA A 41 19.69 -7.01 -11.09
N GLY A 42 18.70 -7.00 -12.00
CA GLY A 42 18.82 -6.38 -13.32
C GLY A 42 19.08 -4.90 -13.26
N MET A 43 18.30 -4.17 -12.45
CA MET A 43 18.48 -2.75 -12.18
C MET A 43 19.86 -2.47 -11.56
N ALA A 44 20.25 -3.25 -10.56
CA ALA A 44 21.54 -3.11 -9.88
C ALA A 44 22.73 -3.35 -10.84
N LYS A 45 22.66 -4.36 -11.71
CA LYS A 45 23.69 -4.62 -12.73
C LYS A 45 23.84 -3.46 -13.73
N ALA A 46 22.73 -2.82 -14.06
CA ALA A 46 22.75 -1.65 -14.97
C ALA A 46 23.32 -0.40 -14.29
N THR A 47 23.05 -0.23 -12.99
CA THR A 47 23.49 0.94 -12.21
C THR A 47 24.95 0.82 -11.75
N PHE A 48 25.39 -0.40 -11.39
CA PHE A 48 26.70 -0.68 -10.83
C PHE A 48 27.42 -1.76 -11.65
N PRO A 49 27.89 -1.44 -12.87
CA PRO A 49 28.47 -2.43 -13.78
C PRO A 49 29.71 -3.11 -13.22
N GLU A 50 30.44 -2.48 -12.32
CA GLU A 50 31.60 -3.04 -11.61
C GLU A 50 31.23 -4.22 -10.68
N ASN A 51 29.98 -4.28 -10.23
CA ASN A 51 29.48 -5.31 -9.30
C ASN A 51 28.61 -6.38 -9.97
N GLN A 52 28.59 -6.46 -11.29
CA GLN A 52 27.71 -7.37 -12.06
C GLN A 52 27.81 -8.83 -11.63
N LYS A 53 29.04 -9.32 -11.36
CA LYS A 53 29.24 -10.71 -10.93
C LYS A 53 28.55 -11.02 -9.62
N MET A 54 28.61 -10.09 -8.66
CA MET A 54 27.95 -10.24 -7.36
C MET A 54 26.43 -10.27 -7.53
N TRP A 55 25.86 -9.31 -8.25
CA TRP A 55 24.42 -9.23 -8.47
C TRP A 55 23.88 -10.45 -9.23
N ARG A 56 24.66 -10.98 -10.18
CA ARG A 56 24.30 -12.21 -10.87
C ARG A 56 24.29 -13.41 -9.90
N ALA A 57 25.30 -13.57 -9.07
CA ALA A 57 25.36 -14.64 -8.09
C ALA A 57 24.15 -14.60 -7.12
N LEU A 58 23.76 -13.42 -6.63
CA LEU A 58 22.59 -13.25 -5.77
C LEU A 58 21.27 -13.59 -6.48
N GLN A 59 21.16 -13.29 -7.77
CA GLN A 59 20.01 -13.67 -8.59
C GLN A 59 19.94 -15.19 -8.81
N ASP A 60 21.08 -15.83 -9.01
CA ASP A 60 21.15 -17.25 -9.35
C ASP A 60 21.03 -18.15 -8.11
N ASP A 61 21.38 -17.65 -6.92
CA ASP A 61 21.27 -18.40 -5.67
C ASP A 61 20.79 -17.52 -4.51
N TYR A 62 19.54 -17.68 -4.11
CA TYR A 62 18.92 -16.91 -3.02
C TYR A 62 19.49 -17.22 -1.65
N ARG A 63 20.24 -18.33 -1.47
CA ARG A 63 20.97 -18.60 -0.24
C ARG A 63 22.00 -17.51 0.04
N LEU A 64 22.67 -17.03 -1.01
CA LEU A 64 23.67 -15.96 -0.90
C LEU A 64 23.05 -14.62 -0.45
N ILE A 65 21.78 -14.37 -0.78
CA ILE A 65 21.05 -13.19 -0.28
C ILE A 65 20.85 -13.33 1.24
N ARG A 66 20.41 -14.52 1.70
CA ARG A 66 20.20 -14.79 3.12
C ARG A 66 21.49 -14.77 3.91
N ASP A 67 22.61 -15.28 3.35
CA ASP A 67 23.94 -15.19 3.96
C ASP A 67 24.35 -13.72 4.18
N LYS A 68 24.06 -12.84 3.21
CA LYS A 68 24.31 -11.40 3.36
C LYS A 68 23.40 -10.76 4.42
N ILE A 69 22.13 -11.15 4.49
CA ILE A 69 21.22 -10.68 5.54
C ILE A 69 21.72 -11.12 6.92
N GLU A 70 22.14 -12.38 7.06
CA GLU A 70 22.72 -12.89 8.29
C GLU A 70 24.00 -12.14 8.68
N ALA A 71 24.88 -11.85 7.74
CA ALA A 71 26.11 -11.10 7.99
C ALA A 71 25.86 -9.66 8.49
N VAL A 72 24.75 -9.03 8.03
CA VAL A 72 24.39 -7.67 8.45
C VAL A 72 23.57 -7.65 9.74
N LEU A 73 22.75 -8.66 9.97
CA LEU A 73 21.80 -8.76 11.08
C LEU A 73 21.93 -10.09 11.83
N PRO A 74 23.11 -10.46 12.34
CA PRO A 74 23.37 -11.80 12.90
C PRO A 74 22.49 -12.10 14.14
N GLU A 75 22.12 -11.08 14.91
CA GLU A 75 21.26 -11.26 16.09
C GLU A 75 19.84 -11.72 15.75
N LEU A 76 19.33 -11.37 14.56
CA LEU A 76 17.99 -11.70 14.11
C LEU A 76 17.98 -12.95 13.23
N PHE A 77 19.00 -13.14 12.39
CA PHE A 77 19.02 -14.10 11.30
C PHE A 77 20.16 -15.11 11.36
N SER A 78 20.71 -15.40 12.55
CA SER A 78 21.73 -16.46 12.68
C SER A 78 21.22 -17.81 12.13
N ASP A 79 22.08 -18.54 11.41
CA ASP A 79 21.74 -19.81 10.74
C ASP A 79 20.51 -19.69 9.80
N TYR A 80 20.36 -18.56 9.11
CA TYR A 80 19.15 -18.22 8.36
C TYR A 80 18.76 -19.31 7.38
N ASN A 81 19.67 -19.72 6.50
CA ASN A 81 19.45 -20.77 5.50
C ASN A 81 19.04 -22.11 6.10
N LYS A 82 19.54 -22.44 7.29
CA LYS A 82 19.20 -23.68 7.98
C LYS A 82 17.82 -23.58 8.64
N LYS A 83 17.55 -22.49 9.34
CA LYS A 83 16.32 -22.30 10.12
C LYS A 83 15.06 -22.23 9.28
N ILE A 84 15.09 -21.60 8.11
CA ILE A 84 13.91 -21.50 7.23
C ILE A 84 13.45 -22.86 6.68
N ASN A 85 14.34 -23.84 6.62
CA ASN A 85 14.04 -25.18 6.12
C ASN A 85 13.57 -26.15 7.22
N GLN A 86 13.54 -25.69 8.47
CA GLN A 86 12.95 -26.47 9.56
C GLN A 86 11.43 -26.38 9.51
N PRO A 87 10.69 -27.41 9.95
CA PRO A 87 9.24 -27.34 10.04
C PRO A 87 8.79 -26.15 10.91
N GLY A 88 7.96 -25.27 10.36
CA GLY A 88 7.51 -24.03 11.02
C GLY A 88 8.51 -22.87 11.01
N GLY A 89 9.70 -23.06 10.42
CA GLY A 89 10.72 -22.01 10.35
C GLY A 89 11.25 -21.57 11.72
N PHE A 90 11.41 -20.27 11.89
CA PHE A 90 11.81 -19.67 13.18
C PHE A 90 11.05 -18.37 13.45
N ARG A 91 11.01 -17.96 14.70
CA ARG A 91 10.35 -16.69 15.08
C ARG A 91 11.36 -15.58 15.29
N LEU A 92 11.04 -14.41 14.76
CA LEU A 92 11.75 -13.17 15.06
C LEU A 92 11.48 -12.78 16.52
N PHE A 93 12.48 -12.18 17.14
CA PHE A 93 12.33 -11.67 18.50
C PHE A 93 11.30 -10.52 18.53
N ASN A 94 10.24 -10.72 19.31
CA ASN A 94 9.23 -9.69 19.55
C ASN A 94 9.50 -8.96 20.87
N SER A 95 10.06 -7.77 20.79
CA SER A 95 10.42 -6.95 21.95
C SER A 95 9.19 -6.57 22.80
N ALA A 96 8.04 -6.34 22.17
CA ALA A 96 6.80 -6.01 22.89
C ALA A 96 6.28 -7.20 23.69
N ALA A 97 6.26 -8.41 23.12
CA ALA A 97 5.89 -9.63 23.82
C ALA A 97 6.85 -9.93 24.98
N ALA A 98 8.13 -9.70 24.78
CA ALA A 98 9.17 -9.86 25.81
C ALA A 98 9.22 -8.70 26.81
N ARG A 99 8.41 -7.65 26.60
CA ARG A 99 8.42 -6.40 27.41
C ARG A 99 9.81 -5.77 27.52
N LYS A 100 10.59 -5.88 26.45
CA LYS A 100 11.91 -5.25 26.33
C LYS A 100 11.80 -4.05 25.38
N TRP A 101 12.04 -2.87 25.93
CA TRP A 101 11.86 -1.62 25.19
C TRP A 101 13.22 -0.96 24.96
N ASN A 102 13.59 -0.76 23.72
CA ASN A 102 14.80 -0.03 23.35
C ASN A 102 14.58 1.49 23.44
N THR A 103 14.30 1.97 24.65
CA THR A 103 14.12 3.38 24.99
C THR A 103 15.16 3.80 26.02
N LYS A 104 15.41 5.09 26.16
CA LYS A 104 16.35 5.62 27.19
C LYS A 104 16.03 5.16 28.61
N THR A 105 14.77 4.86 28.91
CA THR A 105 14.31 4.42 30.25
C THR A 105 14.10 2.92 30.36
N GLY A 106 14.27 2.16 29.28
CA GLY A 106 13.93 0.73 29.22
C GLY A 106 12.43 0.42 29.41
N LYS A 107 11.57 1.42 29.38
CA LYS A 107 10.11 1.30 29.57
C LYS A 107 9.35 1.78 28.35
N ALA A 108 8.18 1.20 28.09
CA ALA A 108 7.23 1.73 27.11
C ALA A 108 6.82 3.16 27.50
N ARG A 109 6.64 4.01 26.50
CA ARG A 109 6.23 5.40 26.72
C ARG A 109 4.89 5.65 26.04
N PHE A 110 3.91 6.10 26.80
CA PHE A 110 2.68 6.64 26.24
C PHE A 110 2.93 8.03 25.66
N ILE A 111 2.47 8.24 24.44
CA ILE A 111 2.54 9.55 23.77
C ILE A 111 1.13 10.09 23.71
N SER A 112 0.88 11.21 24.36
CA SER A 112 -0.35 11.98 24.22
C SER A 112 -0.10 13.16 23.28
N LYS A 113 -0.98 13.30 22.28
CA LYS A 113 -0.98 14.44 21.36
C LYS A 113 -2.39 15.02 21.29
N PRO A 114 -2.53 16.35 21.20
CA PRO A 114 -3.83 16.95 20.96
C PRO A 114 -4.38 16.49 19.60
N LEU A 115 -5.68 16.24 19.55
CA LEU A 115 -6.35 15.97 18.29
C LEU A 115 -6.39 17.25 17.44
N GLN A 116 -5.77 17.20 16.27
CA GLN A 116 -5.85 18.29 15.30
C GLN A 116 -7.07 18.06 14.39
N LEU A 117 -8.02 18.97 14.46
CA LEU A 117 -9.19 18.96 13.59
C LEU A 117 -8.90 19.86 12.38
N LEU A 118 -8.86 19.28 11.20
CA LEU A 118 -8.78 20.07 9.97
C LEU A 118 -10.13 20.77 9.73
N GLN A 119 -10.11 22.08 9.72
CA GLN A 119 -11.25 22.92 9.31
C GLN A 119 -11.17 23.08 7.79
N LEU A 120 -12.18 22.63 7.08
CA LEU A 120 -12.31 22.83 5.64
C LEU A 120 -13.27 24.01 5.36
N PRO A 121 -13.03 24.77 4.29
CA PRO A 121 -14.00 25.74 3.78
C PRO A 121 -15.37 25.12 3.53
N THR A 122 -16.43 25.91 3.63
CA THR A 122 -17.80 25.48 3.33
C THR A 122 -17.88 24.89 1.92
N GLY A 123 -18.55 23.76 1.78
CA GLY A 123 -18.72 23.05 0.51
C GLY A 123 -17.60 22.08 0.16
N GLN A 124 -16.51 22.06 0.94
CA GLN A 124 -15.48 21.04 0.78
C GLN A 124 -15.74 19.82 1.67
N LEU A 125 -15.40 18.66 1.14
CA LEU A 125 -15.46 17.36 1.81
C LEU A 125 -14.05 16.81 2.04
N ARG A 126 -13.89 15.97 3.08
CA ARG A 126 -12.68 15.19 3.35
C ARG A 126 -12.76 13.88 2.60
N LEU A 127 -12.07 13.78 1.47
CA LEU A 127 -12.00 12.53 0.71
C LEU A 127 -10.92 11.62 1.27
N MET A 128 -11.28 10.36 1.50
CA MET A 128 -10.38 9.28 1.86
C MET A 128 -10.31 8.27 0.72
N THR A 129 -9.12 7.95 0.24
CA THR A 129 -8.96 6.82 -0.68
C THR A 129 -9.11 5.49 0.08
N ILE A 130 -9.82 4.54 -0.49
CA ILE A 130 -10.06 3.22 0.09
C ILE A 130 -9.76 2.10 -0.91
N ARG A 131 -9.54 0.89 -0.40
CA ARG A 131 -9.55 -0.34 -1.21
C ARG A 131 -10.96 -0.92 -1.27
N SER A 132 -11.30 -1.60 -2.37
CA SER A 132 -12.43 -2.53 -2.36
C SER A 132 -12.12 -3.72 -1.45
N HIS A 133 -13.13 -4.45 -1.00
CA HIS A 133 -12.92 -5.61 -0.11
C HIS A 133 -12.08 -6.71 -0.76
N ASP A 134 -12.25 -6.91 -2.06
CA ASP A 134 -11.52 -7.92 -2.81
C ASP A 134 -10.26 -7.37 -3.49
N GLN A 135 -9.83 -6.15 -3.14
CA GLN A 135 -8.61 -5.55 -3.67
C GLN A 135 -7.40 -6.03 -2.89
N TYR A 136 -6.53 -6.73 -3.61
CA TYR A 136 -5.25 -7.16 -3.08
C TYR A 136 -4.13 -6.23 -3.57
N ASN A 137 -3.43 -5.61 -2.61
CA ASN A 137 -2.43 -4.60 -2.89
C ASN A 137 -3.02 -3.42 -3.70
N THR A 138 -2.32 -2.89 -4.69
CA THR A 138 -2.73 -1.71 -5.50
C THR A 138 -3.29 -2.08 -6.86
N THR A 139 -3.00 -3.27 -7.36
CA THR A 139 -3.23 -3.63 -8.77
C THR A 139 -4.10 -4.84 -8.99
N VAL A 140 -4.30 -5.69 -7.99
CA VAL A 140 -5.14 -6.88 -8.10
C VAL A 140 -6.51 -6.58 -7.50
N TYR A 141 -7.49 -6.28 -8.35
CA TYR A 141 -8.86 -5.99 -7.94
C TYR A 141 -9.86 -6.34 -9.06
N GLY A 142 -11.09 -6.64 -8.64
CA GLY A 142 -12.23 -6.75 -9.53
C GLY A 142 -13.04 -5.45 -9.58
N MET A 143 -14.03 -5.43 -10.46
CA MET A 143 -14.95 -4.30 -10.65
C MET A 143 -16.14 -4.33 -9.69
N ASN A 144 -16.19 -5.31 -8.81
CA ASN A 144 -17.30 -5.50 -7.86
C ASN A 144 -16.79 -5.42 -6.44
N ASP A 145 -17.44 -4.59 -5.63
CA ASP A 145 -17.31 -4.61 -4.16
C ASP A 145 -18.67 -4.95 -3.55
N ARG A 146 -18.95 -6.24 -3.46
CA ARG A 146 -20.24 -6.79 -3.00
C ARG A 146 -20.59 -6.35 -1.57
N TYR A 147 -19.59 -6.10 -0.72
CA TYR A 147 -19.82 -5.67 0.66
C TYR A 147 -20.29 -4.21 0.76
N ARG A 148 -19.98 -3.39 -0.25
CA ARG A 148 -20.46 -2.02 -0.36
C ARG A 148 -21.59 -1.85 -1.37
N GLY A 149 -22.02 -2.91 -2.03
CA GLY A 149 -23.07 -2.86 -3.05
C GLY A 149 -22.64 -2.14 -4.34
N ILE A 150 -21.36 -2.17 -4.67
CA ILE A 150 -20.81 -1.56 -5.89
C ILE A 150 -20.53 -2.66 -6.91
N PHE A 151 -21.05 -2.49 -8.12
CA PHE A 151 -20.94 -3.49 -9.18
C PHE A 151 -20.62 -2.84 -10.53
N GLY A 152 -19.75 -3.50 -11.30
CA GLY A 152 -19.39 -3.13 -12.66
C GLY A 152 -18.52 -1.89 -12.82
N THR A 153 -18.20 -1.19 -11.73
CA THR A 153 -17.36 0.03 -11.74
C THR A 153 -16.63 0.22 -10.44
N ARG A 154 -15.53 0.97 -10.51
CA ARG A 154 -14.80 1.48 -9.35
C ARG A 154 -14.79 3.01 -9.30
N ARG A 155 -15.30 3.66 -10.36
CA ARG A 155 -15.43 5.12 -10.41
C ARG A 155 -16.67 5.56 -9.63
N VAL A 156 -16.59 5.49 -8.31
CA VAL A 156 -17.65 5.91 -7.39
C VAL A 156 -17.09 6.80 -6.30
N ILE A 157 -17.92 7.71 -5.82
CA ILE A 157 -17.68 8.46 -4.59
C ILE A 157 -18.80 8.17 -3.60
N LEU A 158 -18.42 7.63 -2.45
CA LEU A 158 -19.31 7.34 -1.33
C LEU A 158 -19.52 8.60 -0.53
N MET A 159 -20.77 9.04 -0.34
CA MET A 159 -21.13 10.32 0.28
C MET A 159 -22.25 10.17 1.30
N ASN A 160 -22.24 11.04 2.30
CA ASN A 160 -23.34 11.15 3.24
C ASN A 160 -24.60 11.71 2.54
N SER A 161 -25.78 11.22 2.92
CA SER A 161 -27.06 11.68 2.32
C SER A 161 -27.28 13.19 2.45
N LYS A 162 -26.96 13.77 3.61
CA LYS A 162 -27.12 15.21 3.85
C LYS A 162 -26.17 16.07 3.01
N ASP A 163 -24.95 15.58 2.78
CA ASP A 163 -24.02 16.27 1.89
C ASP A 163 -24.51 16.21 0.43
N MET A 164 -25.03 15.06 -0.01
CA MET A 164 -25.62 14.92 -1.33
C MET A 164 -26.83 15.85 -1.52
N GLU A 165 -27.72 15.89 -0.54
CA GLU A 165 -28.89 16.79 -0.54
C GLU A 165 -28.46 18.27 -0.62
N SER A 166 -27.49 18.69 0.18
CA SER A 166 -26.99 20.08 0.19
C SER A 166 -26.32 20.48 -1.14
N LEU A 167 -25.73 19.53 -1.85
CA LEU A 167 -25.12 19.72 -3.17
C LEU A 167 -26.11 19.49 -4.32
N GLY A 168 -27.33 19.06 -4.02
CA GLY A 168 -28.34 18.69 -5.00
C GLY A 168 -27.97 17.49 -5.87
N ILE A 169 -27.11 16.58 -5.37
CA ILE A 169 -26.63 15.40 -6.08
C ILE A 169 -27.49 14.19 -5.71
N GLU A 170 -27.92 13.44 -6.71
CA GLU A 170 -28.69 12.21 -6.54
C GLU A 170 -27.81 10.96 -6.50
N HIS A 171 -28.35 9.88 -5.91
CA HIS A 171 -27.68 8.58 -5.94
C HIS A 171 -27.55 8.06 -7.39
N GLY A 172 -26.35 7.65 -7.77
CA GLY A 172 -26.03 7.20 -9.12
C GLY A 172 -25.70 8.33 -10.11
N GLN A 173 -25.87 9.60 -9.71
CA GLN A 173 -25.56 10.73 -10.58
C GLN A 173 -24.09 10.82 -10.90
N GLU A 174 -23.76 11.09 -12.16
CA GLU A 174 -22.38 11.34 -12.58
C GLU A 174 -21.89 12.69 -12.03
N VAL A 175 -20.66 12.68 -11.52
CA VAL A 175 -20.04 13.83 -10.86
C VAL A 175 -18.58 13.98 -11.26
N VAL A 176 -18.09 15.20 -11.10
CA VAL A 176 -16.69 15.58 -11.16
C VAL A 176 -16.20 15.85 -9.75
N ILE A 177 -15.05 15.32 -9.41
CA ILE A 177 -14.40 15.54 -8.12
C ILE A 177 -13.17 16.40 -8.37
N GLN A 178 -13.08 17.54 -7.71
CA GLN A 178 -11.93 18.45 -7.79
C GLN A 178 -11.24 18.54 -6.45
N SER A 179 -9.91 18.36 -6.41
CA SER A 179 -9.14 18.57 -5.18
C SER A 179 -8.65 20.02 -5.03
N HIS A 180 -8.43 20.40 -3.77
CA HIS A 180 -7.96 21.73 -3.37
C HIS A 180 -6.65 21.59 -2.59
N MET A 181 -5.54 21.44 -3.32
CA MET A 181 -4.22 21.33 -2.76
C MET A 181 -3.54 22.70 -2.67
N GLU A 182 -2.62 22.85 -1.72
CA GLU A 182 -1.92 24.13 -1.46
C GLU A 182 -0.96 24.53 -2.58
N ASP A 183 -0.60 23.61 -3.49
CA ASP A 183 0.26 23.89 -4.63
C ASP A 183 -0.40 24.72 -5.77
N GLY A 184 -1.66 25.06 -5.61
CA GLY A 184 -2.43 25.88 -6.55
C GLY A 184 -2.76 25.21 -7.90
N ARG A 185 -2.39 23.95 -8.10
CA ARG A 185 -2.72 23.21 -9.32
C ARG A 185 -4.13 22.68 -9.28
N LYS A 186 -4.87 22.88 -10.34
CA LYS A 186 -6.19 22.28 -10.50
C LYS A 186 -6.05 20.81 -10.84
N ARG A 187 -6.64 19.93 -10.02
CA ARG A 187 -6.75 18.49 -10.26
C ARG A 187 -8.20 18.08 -10.16
N GLN A 188 -8.67 17.35 -11.16
CA GLN A 188 -10.04 16.84 -11.16
C GLN A 188 -10.12 15.49 -11.85
N VAL A 189 -11.06 14.68 -11.42
CA VAL A 189 -11.44 13.42 -12.06
C VAL A 189 -12.93 13.45 -12.40
N SER A 190 -13.30 12.88 -13.55
CA SER A 190 -14.67 12.82 -14.08
C SER A 190 -15.13 11.38 -14.32
N GLY A 191 -16.40 11.19 -14.62
CA GLY A 191 -17.00 9.88 -14.83
C GLY A 191 -17.12 9.07 -13.54
N PHE A 192 -17.28 9.76 -12.41
CA PHE A 192 -17.55 9.13 -11.12
C PHE A 192 -19.04 9.19 -10.81
N HIS A 193 -19.58 8.18 -10.14
CA HIS A 193 -20.97 8.13 -9.73
C HIS A 193 -21.08 8.33 -8.23
N ALA A 194 -21.94 9.27 -7.81
CA ALA A 194 -22.21 9.54 -6.40
C ALA A 194 -23.05 8.41 -5.80
N VAL A 195 -22.56 7.82 -4.72
CA VAL A 195 -23.23 6.73 -4.03
C VAL A 195 -23.56 7.15 -2.61
N ARG A 196 -24.84 7.13 -2.26
CA ARG A 196 -25.29 7.34 -0.87
C ARG A 196 -24.75 6.23 0.02
N TYR A 197 -24.02 6.61 1.06
CA TYR A 197 -23.38 5.67 1.95
C TYR A 197 -23.41 6.15 3.40
N ASN A 198 -23.36 5.21 4.32
CA ASN A 198 -23.31 5.53 5.77
C ASN A 198 -21.90 5.97 6.16
N ILE A 199 -21.58 7.22 5.91
CA ILE A 199 -20.32 7.88 6.22
C ILE A 199 -20.63 9.20 6.95
N PRO A 200 -19.77 9.70 7.85
CA PRO A 200 -19.99 10.96 8.52
C PRO A 200 -20.16 12.14 7.56
N GLN A 201 -21.03 13.09 7.91
CA GLN A 201 -21.21 14.32 7.16
C GLN A 201 -19.89 15.09 7.02
N GLY A 202 -19.64 15.70 5.87
CA GLY A 202 -18.39 16.38 5.54
C GLY A 202 -17.25 15.42 5.15
N CYS A 203 -17.54 14.11 5.05
CA CYS A 203 -16.57 13.08 4.63
C CYS A 203 -17.05 12.39 3.36
N ALA A 204 -16.08 11.96 2.54
CA ALA A 204 -16.31 11.16 1.36
C ALA A 204 -15.24 10.05 1.26
N ALA A 205 -15.54 8.99 0.53
CA ALA A 205 -14.57 7.94 0.24
C ALA A 205 -14.66 7.49 -1.22
N SER A 206 -13.52 7.12 -1.80
CA SER A 206 -13.47 6.62 -3.17
C SER A 206 -12.32 5.64 -3.34
N TYR A 207 -12.41 4.77 -4.32
CA TYR A 207 -11.37 3.77 -4.56
C TYR A 207 -10.10 4.38 -5.14
N PHE A 208 -8.97 3.79 -4.79
CA PHE A 208 -7.72 4.03 -5.50
C PHE A 208 -7.29 2.75 -6.26
N PRO A 209 -6.62 2.86 -7.41
CA PRO A 209 -5.89 4.04 -7.90
C PRO A 209 -6.75 5.10 -8.62
N GLU A 210 -8.05 4.91 -8.77
CA GLU A 210 -8.92 5.77 -9.59
C GLU A 210 -8.90 7.25 -9.16
N THR A 211 -8.67 7.54 -7.88
CA THR A 211 -8.60 8.90 -7.33
C THR A 211 -7.19 9.40 -7.04
N ASN A 212 -6.14 8.68 -7.44
CA ASN A 212 -4.75 9.10 -7.19
C ASN A 212 -4.40 10.44 -7.85
N GLU A 213 -5.01 10.76 -8.96
CA GLU A 213 -4.81 12.04 -9.67
C GLU A 213 -5.17 13.27 -8.83
N LEU A 214 -6.00 13.10 -7.80
CA LEU A 214 -6.41 14.19 -6.92
C LEU A 214 -5.33 14.59 -5.91
N ILE A 215 -4.27 13.80 -5.75
CA ILE A 215 -3.22 14.00 -4.75
C ILE A 215 -2.02 14.66 -5.41
N ALA A 216 -1.53 15.76 -4.83
CA ALA A 216 -0.25 16.34 -5.23
C ALA A 216 0.89 15.39 -4.85
N VAL A 217 1.89 15.27 -5.71
CA VAL A 217 3.06 14.38 -5.49
C VAL A 217 3.81 14.80 -4.22
N GLU A 218 3.88 16.09 -3.97
CA GLU A 218 4.57 16.68 -2.83
C GLU A 218 3.74 16.62 -1.53
N TYR A 219 2.44 16.24 -1.61
CA TYR A 219 1.56 16.19 -0.46
C TYR A 219 1.76 14.90 0.34
N CYS A 220 2.68 14.96 1.25
CA CYS A 220 3.09 13.83 2.07
C CYS A 220 3.22 14.21 3.55
N ALA A 221 3.16 13.21 4.41
CA ALA A 221 3.31 13.36 5.84
C ALA A 221 4.76 13.68 6.22
N ASP A 222 4.93 14.53 7.23
CA ASP A 222 6.24 14.85 7.79
C ASP A 222 7.00 13.57 8.18
N ARG A 223 8.29 13.54 7.89
CA ARG A 223 9.26 12.48 8.23
C ARG A 223 9.05 11.15 7.53
N SER A 224 7.83 10.68 7.35
CA SER A 224 7.58 9.40 6.67
C SER A 224 7.51 9.54 5.17
N PHE A 225 7.26 10.74 4.65
CA PHE A 225 7.02 11.04 3.23
C PHE A 225 5.92 10.17 2.61
N THR A 226 5.03 9.65 3.46
CA THR A 226 3.88 8.86 3.00
C THR A 226 2.84 9.80 2.39
N PRO A 227 2.32 9.54 1.17
CA PRO A 227 1.28 10.35 0.57
C PRO A 227 0.04 10.47 1.48
N ILE A 228 -0.48 11.69 1.67
CA ILE A 228 -1.63 11.96 2.53
C ILE A 228 -2.92 11.66 1.75
N SER A 229 -3.14 10.38 1.45
CA SER A 229 -4.27 9.89 0.65
C SER A 229 -5.56 9.68 1.45
N LYS A 230 -5.53 9.94 2.76
CA LYS A 230 -6.69 9.76 3.65
C LYS A 230 -7.35 11.07 4.05
N LEU A 231 -6.84 12.18 3.54
CA LEU A 231 -7.35 13.51 3.89
C LEU A 231 -7.12 14.46 2.71
N ILE A 232 -7.93 14.32 1.67
CA ILE A 232 -7.86 15.13 0.45
C ILE A 232 -9.04 16.11 0.49
N PRO A 233 -8.80 17.43 0.57
CA PRO A 233 -9.87 18.42 0.45
C PRO A 233 -10.44 18.40 -0.97
N VAL A 234 -11.73 18.15 -1.11
CA VAL A 234 -12.39 18.09 -2.43
C VAL A 234 -13.71 18.83 -2.46
N THR A 235 -14.10 19.32 -3.63
CA THR A 235 -15.48 19.67 -3.98
C THR A 235 -16.02 18.64 -4.98
N VAL A 236 -17.31 18.41 -4.95
CA VAL A 236 -18.03 17.51 -5.84
C VAL A 236 -19.08 18.30 -6.59
N HIS A 237 -19.08 18.18 -7.90
CA HIS A 237 -20.00 18.91 -8.78
C HIS A 237 -20.70 17.91 -9.71
N LYS A 238 -21.93 18.23 -10.12
CA LYS A 238 -22.59 17.49 -11.18
C LYS A 238 -21.73 17.56 -12.45
N SER A 239 -21.65 16.43 -13.20
CA SER A 239 -21.11 16.49 -14.54
C SER A 239 -22.02 17.41 -15.37
N THR A 240 -21.43 18.43 -15.98
CA THR A 240 -22.10 19.17 -17.07
C THR A 240 -21.66 18.51 -18.35
N ASP A 241 -22.59 17.91 -19.05
CA ASP A 241 -22.40 17.36 -20.40
C ASP A 241 -21.72 18.36 -21.33
#